data_82be5f8398749604c158a36523daca25
#
_entry.id   82be5f8398749604c158a36523daca25
#
_cell.length_a   1.000
_cell.length_b   1.000
_cell.length_c   1.000
_cell.angle_alpha   90.00
_cell.angle_beta   90.00
_cell.angle_gamma   90.00
#
_symmetry.space_group_name_H-M   'P 1'
#
loop_
_entity.id
_entity.type
_entity.pdbx_description
1 polymer ?
#
loop_
_entity_poly.entity_id
_entity_poly.type
_entity_poly.pdbx_seq_one_letter_code
_entity_poly.pdbx_strand_id
1 'polypeptide(L)'
;QPMQFRNPRRTLPFILGIAAFLALVLLPDLPDTVDPAGRAVSLSHEGKAALGLFLLAGIWWVFEVLPVGVTGVTIGVVQSFWMIRNTRVALTDFMDPSVWFILGSLLIGAAFVRTGLTRRMAYLMLTRLSEKTPIIYLGAFAMTATLTLFMAHTAVAAAVFPLLLVIHNMYEPTGRPTRFGKGLFIGMAWTAGAGSIITLLGAARGAVALGFYKELTGSTVSFFEITWFMAPLGVLMVFLLWIYVSLVFKPEKSEVPGLREKATELYAGLGPITKREIGTILIVGAVITVLTARSFVPAL
;
A
#
# COMPACT_ATOMS: atom_id res chain seq x y z
N GLN A 1 -19.76 2.03 -14.20
CA GLN A 1 -20.51 0.88 -14.77
C GLN A 1 -21.78 0.74 -13.95
N PRO A 2 -22.96 0.61 -14.57
CA PRO A 2 -24.20 0.40 -13.83
C PRO A 2 -24.11 -0.95 -13.08
N MET A 3 -24.62 -0.96 -11.84
CA MET A 3 -24.66 -2.16 -11.00
C MET A 3 -25.48 -3.24 -11.68
N GLN A 4 -24.82 -4.24 -12.26
CA GLN A 4 -25.51 -5.42 -12.81
C GLN A 4 -25.73 -6.44 -11.69
N PHE A 5 -26.83 -6.28 -10.95
CA PHE A 5 -27.31 -7.28 -9.96
C PHE A 5 -27.67 -8.66 -10.58
N ARG A 6 -27.54 -8.81 -11.88
CA ARG A 6 -27.86 -10.05 -12.60
C ARG A 6 -26.70 -11.07 -12.67
N ASN A 7 -25.54 -10.77 -12.07
CA ASN A 7 -24.42 -11.71 -12.07
C ASN A 7 -24.47 -12.58 -10.81
N PRO A 8 -24.77 -13.89 -10.91
CA PRO A 8 -24.89 -14.79 -9.74
C PRO A 8 -23.61 -14.84 -8.89
N ARG A 9 -22.46 -14.53 -9.48
CA ARG A 9 -21.18 -14.44 -8.77
C ARG A 9 -21.11 -13.31 -7.76
N ARG A 10 -21.94 -12.27 -7.89
CA ARG A 10 -22.01 -11.14 -6.93
C ARG A 10 -23.24 -11.20 -6.06
N THR A 11 -24.35 -11.74 -6.56
CA THR A 11 -25.63 -11.82 -5.82
C THR A 11 -25.52 -12.76 -4.62
N LEU A 12 -24.89 -13.93 -4.79
CA LEU A 12 -24.71 -14.89 -3.70
C LEU A 12 -23.88 -14.32 -2.54
N PRO A 13 -22.67 -13.76 -2.76
CA PRO A 13 -21.90 -13.13 -1.67
C PRO A 13 -22.60 -11.91 -1.06
N PHE A 14 -23.40 -11.16 -1.83
CA PHE A 14 -24.20 -10.05 -1.29
C PHE A 14 -25.18 -10.54 -0.24
N ILE A 15 -25.96 -11.57 -0.57
CA ILE A 15 -26.93 -12.18 0.35
C ILE A 15 -26.22 -12.84 1.52
N LEU A 16 -25.11 -13.55 1.27
CA LEU A 16 -24.33 -14.22 2.30
C LEU A 16 -23.78 -13.23 3.34
N GLY A 17 -23.29 -12.05 2.92
CA GLY A 17 -22.84 -11.03 3.85
C GLY A 17 -23.96 -10.53 4.76
N ILE A 18 -25.13 -10.22 4.17
CA ILE A 18 -26.31 -9.80 4.95
C ILE A 18 -26.77 -10.93 5.89
N ALA A 19 -26.83 -12.17 5.40
CA ALA A 19 -27.25 -13.32 6.20
C ALA A 19 -26.29 -13.55 7.39
N ALA A 20 -24.98 -13.45 7.16
CA ALA A 20 -23.97 -13.57 8.22
C ALA A 20 -24.10 -12.46 9.28
N PHE A 21 -24.35 -11.22 8.85
CA PHE A 21 -24.62 -10.11 9.76
C PHE A 21 -25.86 -10.39 10.62
N LEU A 22 -26.99 -10.70 9.98
CA LEU A 22 -28.25 -10.95 10.67
C LEU A 22 -28.17 -12.18 11.59
N ALA A 23 -27.48 -13.24 11.15
CA ALA A 23 -27.27 -14.43 11.97
C ALA A 23 -26.56 -14.10 13.28
N LEU A 24 -25.52 -13.26 13.26
CA LEU A 24 -24.81 -12.87 14.49
C LEU A 24 -25.61 -11.91 15.36
N VAL A 25 -26.33 -10.96 14.76
CA VAL A 25 -27.17 -10.02 15.51
C VAL A 25 -28.32 -10.74 16.22
N LEU A 26 -28.94 -11.75 15.56
CA LEU A 26 -30.07 -12.52 16.10
C LEU A 26 -29.63 -13.69 16.99
N LEU A 27 -28.33 -13.95 17.13
CA LEU A 27 -27.86 -15.00 18.01
C LEU A 27 -28.29 -14.71 19.47
N PRO A 28 -28.76 -15.70 20.22
CA PRO A 28 -29.00 -15.55 21.64
C PRO A 28 -27.70 -15.15 22.37
N ASP A 29 -27.86 -14.64 23.59
CA ASP A 29 -26.69 -14.25 24.37
C ASP A 29 -25.79 -15.45 24.65
N LEU A 30 -24.51 -15.30 24.32
CA LEU A 30 -23.52 -16.35 24.58
C LEU A 30 -23.11 -16.33 26.05
N PRO A 31 -22.77 -17.49 26.62
CA PRO A 31 -22.30 -17.56 28.00
C PRO A 31 -21.03 -16.74 28.19
N ASP A 32 -20.89 -16.09 29.32
CA ASP A 32 -19.71 -15.33 29.69
C ASP A 32 -18.46 -16.22 29.62
N THR A 33 -17.40 -15.66 29.08
CA THR A 33 -16.08 -16.31 29.02
C THR A 33 -15.10 -15.56 29.91
N VAL A 34 -14.00 -16.20 30.27
CA VAL A 34 -12.97 -15.59 31.11
C VAL A 34 -11.75 -15.31 30.23
N ASP A 35 -11.27 -14.06 30.23
CA ASP A 35 -10.06 -13.67 29.51
C ASP A 35 -8.80 -14.31 30.16
N PRO A 36 -7.64 -14.31 29.48
CA PRO A 36 -6.39 -14.82 30.05
C PRO A 36 -5.94 -14.10 31.34
N ALA A 37 -6.49 -12.91 31.63
CA ALA A 37 -6.23 -12.16 32.86
C ALA A 37 -7.27 -12.48 34.00
N GLY A 38 -8.16 -13.46 33.79
CA GLY A 38 -9.15 -13.88 34.76
C GLY A 38 -10.40 -13.00 34.87
N ARG A 39 -10.62 -12.09 33.90
CA ARG A 39 -11.79 -11.18 33.88
C ARG A 39 -12.92 -11.81 33.08
N ALA A 40 -14.14 -11.78 33.63
CA ALA A 40 -15.33 -12.21 32.90
C ALA A 40 -15.59 -11.23 31.76
N VAL A 41 -15.73 -11.76 30.54
CA VAL A 41 -16.04 -11.03 29.31
C VAL A 41 -17.33 -11.58 28.75
N SER A 42 -18.34 -10.71 28.66
CA SER A 42 -19.60 -10.99 27.97
C SER A 42 -19.61 -10.34 26.61
N LEU A 43 -20.13 -11.02 25.60
CA LEU A 43 -20.31 -10.45 24.27
C LEU A 43 -21.64 -9.69 24.21
N SER A 44 -21.56 -8.37 24.31
CA SER A 44 -22.76 -7.51 24.26
C SER A 44 -23.46 -7.58 22.91
N HIS A 45 -24.71 -7.08 22.84
CA HIS A 45 -25.46 -6.99 21.60
C HIS A 45 -24.72 -6.15 20.55
N GLU A 46 -24.09 -5.02 20.95
CA GLU A 46 -23.26 -4.19 20.11
C GLU A 46 -22.02 -4.93 19.61
N GLY A 47 -21.41 -5.76 20.47
CA GLY A 47 -20.30 -6.63 20.11
C GLY A 47 -20.67 -7.67 19.06
N LYS A 48 -21.83 -8.32 19.19
CA LYS A 48 -22.36 -9.25 18.18
C LYS A 48 -22.60 -8.53 16.85
N ALA A 49 -23.21 -7.36 16.90
CA ALA A 49 -23.47 -6.55 15.70
C ALA A 49 -22.17 -6.06 15.03
N ALA A 50 -21.15 -5.71 15.82
CA ALA A 50 -19.84 -5.34 15.30
C ALA A 50 -19.14 -6.52 14.58
N LEU A 51 -19.18 -7.72 15.17
CA LEU A 51 -18.67 -8.93 14.52
C LEU A 51 -19.45 -9.29 13.24
N GLY A 52 -20.76 -9.14 13.27
CA GLY A 52 -21.60 -9.33 12.09
C GLY A 52 -21.24 -8.36 10.96
N LEU A 53 -21.06 -7.08 11.31
CA LEU A 53 -20.67 -6.05 10.37
C LEU A 53 -19.26 -6.30 9.80
N PHE A 54 -18.34 -6.77 10.61
CA PHE A 54 -17.01 -7.19 10.16
C PHE A 54 -17.08 -8.31 9.11
N LEU A 55 -17.90 -9.35 9.35
CA LEU A 55 -18.10 -10.43 8.39
C LEU A 55 -18.76 -9.95 7.11
N LEU A 56 -19.81 -9.11 7.21
CA LEU A 56 -20.47 -8.51 6.06
C LEU A 56 -19.47 -7.75 5.18
N ALA A 57 -18.72 -6.84 5.80
CA ALA A 57 -17.72 -6.04 5.10
C ALA A 57 -16.61 -6.89 4.47
N GLY A 58 -16.11 -7.88 5.21
CA GLY A 58 -15.09 -8.82 4.73
C GLY A 58 -15.58 -9.62 3.52
N ILE A 59 -16.78 -10.18 3.58
CA ILE A 59 -17.37 -10.90 2.43
C ILE A 59 -17.53 -9.97 1.23
N TRP A 60 -18.07 -8.78 1.44
CA TRP A 60 -18.30 -7.85 0.33
C TRP A 60 -17.02 -7.34 -0.31
N TRP A 61 -15.95 -7.14 0.45
CA TRP A 61 -14.65 -6.75 -0.08
C TRP A 61 -13.92 -7.90 -0.80
N VAL A 62 -13.94 -9.10 -0.22
CA VAL A 62 -13.28 -10.28 -0.82
C VAL A 62 -13.90 -10.66 -2.16
N PHE A 63 -15.22 -10.59 -2.27
CA PHE A 63 -15.94 -10.95 -3.49
C PHE A 63 -16.26 -9.75 -4.40
N GLU A 64 -15.72 -8.55 -4.07
CA GLU A 64 -15.94 -7.31 -4.82
C GLU A 64 -17.43 -7.08 -5.17
N VAL A 65 -18.30 -7.31 -4.19
CA VAL A 65 -19.76 -7.25 -4.35
C VAL A 65 -20.19 -5.83 -4.74
N LEU A 66 -19.67 -4.83 -4.02
CA LEU A 66 -19.87 -3.41 -4.25
C LEU A 66 -18.51 -2.70 -4.40
N PRO A 67 -18.47 -1.50 -5.01
CA PRO A 67 -17.28 -0.67 -4.95
C PRO A 67 -16.81 -0.48 -3.50
N VAL A 68 -15.50 -0.57 -3.27
CA VAL A 68 -14.89 -0.56 -1.91
C VAL A 68 -15.37 0.60 -1.05
N GLY A 69 -15.49 1.81 -1.65
CA GLY A 69 -15.97 2.99 -0.95
C GLY A 69 -17.46 2.90 -0.55
N VAL A 70 -18.30 2.24 -1.37
CA VAL A 70 -19.72 2.03 -1.04
C VAL A 70 -19.84 1.10 0.18
N THR A 71 -19.06 0.01 0.21
CA THR A 71 -18.98 -0.86 1.40
C THR A 71 -18.52 -0.07 2.63
N GLY A 72 -17.52 0.80 2.49
CA GLY A 72 -17.06 1.67 3.58
C GLY A 72 -18.17 2.58 4.13
N VAL A 73 -18.92 3.26 3.25
CA VAL A 73 -20.07 4.07 3.67
C VAL A 73 -21.16 3.21 4.33
N THR A 74 -21.42 2.01 3.80
CA THR A 74 -22.39 1.06 4.39
C THR A 74 -22.00 0.71 5.83
N ILE A 75 -20.70 0.51 6.12
CA ILE A 75 -20.24 0.26 7.49
C ILE A 75 -20.66 1.39 8.42
N GLY A 76 -20.41 2.65 8.07
CA GLY A 76 -20.79 3.79 8.89
C GLY A 76 -22.31 3.90 9.10
N VAL A 77 -23.09 3.64 8.04
CA VAL A 77 -24.55 3.63 8.11
C VAL A 77 -25.06 2.51 9.03
N VAL A 78 -24.56 1.27 8.87
CA VAL A 78 -24.98 0.12 9.70
C VAL A 78 -24.58 0.33 11.16
N GLN A 79 -23.38 0.86 11.45
CA GLN A 79 -22.97 1.19 12.81
C GLN A 79 -23.95 2.15 13.48
N SER A 80 -24.43 3.14 12.74
CA SER A 80 -25.39 4.12 13.24
C SER A 80 -26.79 3.54 13.46
N PHE A 81 -27.29 2.74 12.50
CA PHE A 81 -28.63 2.14 12.58
C PHE A 81 -28.76 1.09 13.66
N TRP A 82 -27.75 0.23 13.83
CA TRP A 82 -27.73 -0.82 14.86
C TRP A 82 -27.18 -0.35 16.20
N MET A 83 -26.94 0.97 16.37
CA MET A 83 -26.40 1.54 17.60
C MET A 83 -25.11 0.87 18.11
N ILE A 84 -24.34 0.26 17.21
CA ILE A 84 -23.04 -0.34 17.54
C ILE A 84 -22.12 0.70 18.16
N ARG A 85 -22.15 1.92 17.61
CA ARG A 85 -21.50 3.11 18.15
C ARG A 85 -22.46 4.29 17.99
N ASN A 86 -22.30 5.32 18.84
CA ASN A 86 -23.03 6.56 18.65
C ASN A 86 -22.81 7.10 17.22
N THR A 87 -23.89 7.47 16.54
CA THR A 87 -23.88 7.94 15.13
C THR A 87 -22.85 9.03 14.89
N ARG A 88 -22.72 9.99 15.83
CA ARG A 88 -21.73 11.05 15.71
C ARG A 88 -20.31 10.50 15.70
N VAL A 89 -20.00 9.52 16.55
CA VAL A 89 -18.69 8.88 16.63
C VAL A 89 -18.43 8.04 15.39
N ALA A 90 -19.39 7.24 14.95
CA ALA A 90 -19.27 6.41 13.74
C ALA A 90 -18.98 7.24 12.47
N LEU A 91 -19.53 8.45 12.38
CA LEU A 91 -19.31 9.34 11.24
C LEU A 91 -18.04 10.20 11.39
N THR A 92 -17.62 10.54 12.61
CA THR A 92 -16.36 11.26 12.82
C THR A 92 -15.13 10.44 12.46
N ASP A 93 -15.21 9.10 12.46
CA ASP A 93 -14.10 8.24 12.02
C ASP A 93 -13.70 8.50 10.54
N PHE A 94 -14.64 8.94 9.69
CA PHE A 94 -14.34 9.38 8.32
C PHE A 94 -13.55 10.69 8.25
N MET A 95 -13.53 11.46 9.34
CA MET A 95 -12.78 12.72 9.46
C MET A 95 -11.50 12.55 10.29
N ASP A 96 -11.12 11.32 10.64
CA ASP A 96 -9.88 11.07 11.35
C ASP A 96 -8.67 11.61 10.56
N PRO A 97 -7.68 12.22 11.22
CA PRO A 97 -6.47 12.72 10.58
C PRO A 97 -5.74 11.68 9.74
N SER A 98 -5.80 10.40 10.13
CA SER A 98 -5.19 9.29 9.37
C SER A 98 -5.84 9.12 7.99
N VAL A 99 -7.16 9.29 7.89
CA VAL A 99 -7.90 9.20 6.62
C VAL A 99 -7.47 10.32 5.67
N TRP A 100 -7.37 11.54 6.19
CA TRP A 100 -6.92 12.71 5.41
C TRP A 100 -5.46 12.60 5.00
N PHE A 101 -4.61 12.05 5.88
CA PHE A 101 -3.22 11.75 5.54
C PHE A 101 -3.13 10.74 4.39
N ILE A 102 -3.92 9.66 4.44
CA ILE A 102 -3.99 8.65 3.37
C ILE A 102 -4.44 9.30 2.05
N LEU A 103 -5.50 10.12 2.09
CA LEU A 103 -5.97 10.85 0.91
C LEU A 103 -4.87 11.74 0.33
N GLY A 104 -4.16 12.50 1.17
CA GLY A 104 -3.03 13.34 0.76
C GLY A 104 -1.92 12.51 0.11
N SER A 105 -1.56 11.36 0.68
CA SER A 105 -0.54 10.47 0.11
C SER A 105 -0.94 9.90 -1.24
N LEU A 106 -2.21 9.57 -1.44
CA LEU A 106 -2.74 9.12 -2.73
C LEU A 106 -2.69 10.23 -3.79
N LEU A 107 -2.99 11.47 -3.40
CA LEU A 107 -2.87 12.62 -4.31
C LEU A 107 -1.43 12.89 -4.72
N ILE A 108 -0.48 12.77 -3.79
CA ILE A 108 0.97 12.84 -4.10
C ILE A 108 1.33 11.75 -5.11
N GLY A 109 0.96 10.50 -4.85
CA GLY A 109 1.21 9.38 -5.76
C GLY A 109 0.63 9.62 -7.15
N ALA A 110 -0.62 10.11 -7.23
CA ALA A 110 -1.26 10.46 -8.48
C ALA A 110 -0.53 11.59 -9.24
N ALA A 111 -0.01 12.58 -8.52
CA ALA A 111 0.80 13.66 -9.11
C ALA A 111 2.10 13.12 -9.71
N PHE A 112 2.82 12.24 -9.01
CA PHE A 112 4.03 11.59 -9.53
C PHE A 112 3.78 10.84 -10.84
N VAL A 113 2.69 10.06 -10.89
CA VAL A 113 2.33 9.27 -12.07
C VAL A 113 1.89 10.17 -13.23
N ARG A 114 1.00 11.15 -12.96
CA ARG A 114 0.44 12.03 -13.99
C ARG A 114 1.46 12.98 -14.60
N THR A 115 2.43 13.43 -13.84
CA THR A 115 3.49 14.32 -14.35
C THR A 115 4.59 13.57 -15.07
N GLY A 116 4.66 12.24 -14.94
CA GLY A 116 5.72 11.41 -15.51
C GLY A 116 6.98 11.34 -14.65
N LEU A 117 7.01 12.00 -13.49
CA LEU A 117 8.15 12.05 -12.59
C LEU A 117 8.60 10.65 -12.14
N THR A 118 7.65 9.75 -11.84
CA THR A 118 7.94 8.34 -11.50
C THR A 118 8.77 7.68 -12.60
N ARG A 119 8.37 7.84 -13.86
CA ARG A 119 9.05 7.26 -15.01
C ARG A 119 10.45 7.84 -15.19
N ARG A 120 10.58 9.16 -15.04
CA ARG A 120 11.88 9.84 -15.10
C ARG A 120 12.83 9.34 -14.01
N MET A 121 12.38 9.25 -12.77
CA MET A 121 13.19 8.72 -11.66
C MET A 121 13.61 7.27 -11.94
N ALA A 122 12.69 6.44 -12.40
CA ALA A 122 12.95 5.04 -12.71
C ALA A 122 13.99 4.90 -13.83
N TYR A 123 13.85 5.62 -14.93
CA TYR A 123 14.82 5.57 -16.03
C TYR A 123 16.19 6.12 -15.62
N LEU A 124 16.22 7.23 -14.88
CA LEU A 124 17.47 7.79 -14.37
C LEU A 124 18.23 6.78 -13.48
N MET A 125 17.52 6.06 -12.61
CA MET A 125 18.15 5.03 -11.78
C MET A 125 18.69 3.88 -12.64
N LEU A 126 17.96 3.45 -13.67
CA LEU A 126 18.40 2.40 -14.58
C LEU A 126 19.66 2.77 -15.37
N THR A 127 19.82 4.02 -15.80
CA THR A 127 21.03 4.43 -16.54
C THR A 127 22.31 4.25 -15.73
N ARG A 128 22.20 4.16 -14.41
CA ARG A 128 23.32 3.98 -13.47
C ARG A 128 23.57 2.53 -13.10
N LEU A 129 22.74 1.60 -13.56
CA LEU A 129 22.90 0.17 -13.25
C LEU A 129 23.96 -0.49 -14.13
N SER A 130 24.55 -1.54 -13.57
CA SER A 130 25.38 -2.48 -14.33
C SER A 130 24.48 -3.45 -15.10
N GLU A 131 24.98 -4.02 -16.17
CA GLU A 131 24.31 -5.05 -16.96
C GLU A 131 24.33 -6.44 -16.31
N LYS A 132 25.07 -6.61 -15.19
CA LYS A 132 25.12 -7.86 -14.42
C LYS A 132 23.79 -8.13 -13.71
N THR A 133 23.24 -9.32 -13.93
CA THR A 133 21.90 -9.69 -13.44
C THR A 133 21.70 -9.55 -11.92
N PRO A 134 22.68 -9.88 -11.03
CA PRO A 134 22.49 -9.62 -9.59
C PRO A 134 22.42 -8.14 -9.24
N ILE A 135 23.14 -7.29 -10.00
CA ILE A 135 23.11 -5.83 -9.79
C ILE A 135 21.81 -5.23 -10.37
N ILE A 136 21.25 -5.82 -11.43
CA ILE A 136 19.93 -5.45 -11.94
C ILE A 136 18.86 -5.72 -10.89
N TYR A 137 18.89 -6.86 -10.19
CA TYR A 137 17.99 -7.11 -9.06
C TYR A 137 18.12 -6.03 -7.99
N LEU A 138 19.36 -5.76 -7.53
CA LEU A 138 19.60 -4.75 -6.50
C LEU A 138 19.07 -3.37 -6.93
N GLY A 139 19.36 -2.97 -8.15
CA GLY A 139 18.93 -1.69 -8.68
C GLY A 139 17.42 -1.58 -8.84
N ALA A 140 16.76 -2.64 -9.36
CA ALA A 140 15.31 -2.69 -9.47
C ALA A 140 14.64 -2.62 -8.08
N PHE A 141 15.20 -3.29 -7.09
CA PHE A 141 14.68 -3.29 -5.72
C PHE A 141 14.94 -1.95 -5.01
N ALA A 142 16.16 -1.41 -5.12
CA ALA A 142 16.49 -0.10 -4.58
C ALA A 142 15.62 1.01 -5.22
N MET A 143 15.41 0.95 -6.54
CA MET A 143 14.52 1.86 -7.26
C MET A 143 13.09 1.77 -6.71
N THR A 144 12.56 0.55 -6.61
CA THR A 144 11.20 0.31 -6.11
C THR A 144 11.06 0.84 -4.68
N ALA A 145 12.00 0.48 -3.78
CA ALA A 145 12.00 0.97 -2.40
C ALA A 145 12.09 2.49 -2.32
N THR A 146 12.98 3.13 -3.11
CA THR A 146 13.12 4.58 -3.13
C THR A 146 11.82 5.27 -3.55
N LEU A 147 11.14 4.77 -4.59
CA LEU A 147 9.86 5.33 -5.02
C LEU A 147 8.76 5.18 -3.96
N THR A 148 8.79 4.09 -3.17
CA THR A 148 7.82 3.91 -2.08
C THR A 148 8.01 4.85 -0.90
N LEU A 149 9.10 5.60 -0.83
CA LEU A 149 9.26 6.67 0.17
C LEU A 149 8.30 7.85 -0.07
N PHE A 150 7.86 8.04 -1.31
CA PHE A 150 7.10 9.20 -1.74
C PHE A 150 5.67 8.87 -2.14
N MET A 151 5.37 7.61 -2.45
CA MET A 151 4.07 7.21 -2.98
C MET A 151 3.71 5.78 -2.60
N ALA A 152 2.41 5.48 -2.60
CA ALA A 152 1.90 4.16 -2.23
C ALA A 152 2.53 3.03 -3.06
N HIS A 153 2.91 1.95 -2.39
CA HIS A 153 3.60 0.80 -2.98
C HIS A 153 2.88 0.18 -4.17
N THR A 154 1.55 0.17 -4.18
CA THR A 154 0.74 -0.32 -5.30
C THR A 154 0.89 0.54 -6.56
N ALA A 155 0.95 1.86 -6.39
CA ALA A 155 1.20 2.79 -7.49
C ALA A 155 2.63 2.66 -8.01
N VAL A 156 3.61 2.45 -7.12
CA VAL A 156 5.00 2.18 -7.50
C VAL A 156 5.09 0.88 -8.30
N ALA A 157 4.49 -0.20 -7.82
CA ALA A 157 4.49 -1.48 -8.51
C ALA A 157 3.91 -1.36 -9.92
N ALA A 158 2.77 -0.68 -10.08
CA ALA A 158 2.15 -0.44 -11.38
C ALA A 158 3.03 0.39 -12.33
N ALA A 159 3.76 1.38 -11.80
CA ALA A 159 4.63 2.24 -12.59
C ALA A 159 5.97 1.58 -12.99
N VAL A 160 6.51 0.73 -12.11
CA VAL A 160 7.79 0.04 -12.31
C VAL A 160 7.62 -1.23 -13.16
N PHE A 161 6.47 -1.90 -13.08
CA PHE A 161 6.22 -3.15 -13.79
C PHE A 161 6.52 -3.08 -15.31
N PRO A 162 6.04 -2.08 -16.08
CA PRO A 162 6.35 -1.99 -17.51
C PRO A 162 7.85 -1.87 -17.79
N LEU A 163 8.59 -1.22 -16.89
CA LEU A 163 10.04 -1.06 -17.01
C LEU A 163 10.76 -2.40 -16.81
N LEU A 164 10.36 -3.16 -15.79
CA LEU A 164 10.90 -4.50 -15.56
C LEU A 164 10.57 -5.45 -16.71
N LEU A 165 9.43 -5.24 -17.37
CA LEU A 165 9.05 -5.99 -18.56
C LEU A 165 10.02 -5.70 -19.73
N VAL A 166 10.44 -4.45 -19.91
CA VAL A 166 11.48 -4.11 -20.92
C VAL A 166 12.79 -4.85 -20.60
N ILE A 167 13.23 -4.85 -19.34
CA ILE A 167 14.44 -5.56 -18.90
C ILE A 167 14.31 -7.07 -19.19
N HIS A 168 13.16 -7.65 -18.84
CA HIS A 168 12.93 -9.08 -19.08
C HIS A 168 12.88 -9.42 -20.55
N ASN A 169 12.27 -8.60 -21.41
CA ASN A 169 12.23 -8.82 -22.86
C ASN A 169 13.61 -8.69 -23.53
N MET A 170 14.51 -7.87 -22.98
CA MET A 170 15.89 -7.82 -23.42
C MET A 170 16.67 -9.08 -22.98
N TYR A 171 16.38 -9.59 -21.79
CA TYR A 171 17.00 -10.83 -21.26
C TYR A 171 16.52 -12.07 -22.01
N GLU A 172 15.21 -12.16 -22.31
CA GLU A 172 14.57 -13.29 -22.98
C GLU A 172 13.57 -12.79 -24.06
N PRO A 173 14.06 -12.55 -25.29
CA PRO A 173 13.24 -12.01 -26.38
C PRO A 173 12.09 -12.92 -26.82
N THR A 174 12.17 -14.23 -26.53
CA THR A 174 11.10 -15.18 -26.91
C THR A 174 9.89 -15.14 -25.98
N GLY A 175 9.93 -14.32 -24.92
CA GLY A 175 8.86 -14.20 -23.93
C GLY A 175 8.66 -15.42 -23.03
N ARG A 176 9.62 -16.36 -23.00
CA ARG A 176 9.54 -17.55 -22.12
C ARG A 176 9.74 -17.16 -20.66
N PRO A 177 9.04 -17.82 -19.72
CA PRO A 177 9.26 -17.62 -18.30
C PRO A 177 10.70 -18.06 -17.93
N THR A 178 11.45 -17.17 -17.27
CA THR A 178 12.81 -17.43 -16.79
C THR A 178 12.86 -17.32 -15.26
N ARG A 179 13.88 -17.91 -14.63
CA ARG A 179 14.14 -17.72 -13.18
C ARG A 179 14.45 -16.26 -12.90
N PHE A 180 15.25 -15.61 -13.76
CA PHE A 180 15.53 -14.19 -13.68
C PHE A 180 14.24 -13.35 -13.69
N GLY A 181 13.34 -13.57 -14.64
CA GLY A 181 12.08 -12.86 -14.72
C GLY A 181 11.21 -13.09 -13.48
N LYS A 182 11.07 -14.33 -13.02
CA LYS A 182 10.35 -14.65 -11.78
C LYS A 182 10.92 -13.88 -10.58
N GLY A 183 12.25 -13.92 -10.39
CA GLY A 183 12.93 -13.18 -9.32
C GLY A 183 12.74 -11.68 -9.42
N LEU A 184 12.81 -11.14 -10.64
CA LEU A 184 12.65 -9.70 -10.89
C LEU A 184 11.26 -9.19 -10.49
N PHE A 185 10.19 -9.86 -10.94
CA PHE A 185 8.82 -9.43 -10.66
C PHE A 185 8.37 -9.73 -9.23
N ILE A 186 8.67 -10.93 -8.70
CA ILE A 186 8.33 -11.29 -7.32
C ILE A 186 9.14 -10.42 -6.35
N GLY A 187 10.44 -10.27 -6.61
CA GLY A 187 11.31 -9.43 -5.79
C GLY A 187 10.87 -7.97 -5.78
N MET A 188 10.45 -7.41 -6.92
CA MET A 188 9.87 -6.07 -6.99
C MET A 188 8.62 -5.96 -6.11
N ALA A 189 7.71 -6.92 -6.18
CA ALA A 189 6.47 -6.89 -5.39
C ALA A 189 6.76 -6.95 -3.88
N TRP A 190 7.66 -7.82 -3.45
CA TRP A 190 8.08 -7.90 -2.04
C TRP A 190 8.82 -6.65 -1.57
N THR A 191 9.69 -6.10 -2.43
CA THR A 191 10.44 -4.88 -2.13
C THR A 191 9.53 -3.66 -2.05
N ALA A 192 8.50 -3.57 -2.90
CA ALA A 192 7.49 -2.53 -2.77
C ALA A 192 6.81 -2.59 -1.39
N GLY A 193 6.50 -3.80 -0.90
CA GLY A 193 5.99 -4.01 0.46
C GLY A 193 7.00 -3.61 1.54
N ALA A 194 8.24 -4.06 1.44
CA ALA A 194 9.31 -3.78 2.42
C ALA A 194 9.71 -2.29 2.45
N GLY A 195 9.89 -1.65 1.29
CA GLY A 195 10.22 -0.22 1.21
C GLY A 195 9.11 0.68 1.74
N SER A 196 7.85 0.25 1.59
CA SER A 196 6.68 1.05 2.00
C SER A 196 6.49 1.19 3.51
N ILE A 197 7.24 0.47 4.33
CA ILE A 197 7.19 0.65 5.80
C ILE A 197 8.09 1.80 6.27
N ILE A 198 9.03 2.25 5.44
CA ILE A 198 10.03 3.27 5.82
C ILE A 198 9.36 4.60 6.13
N THR A 199 8.37 5.00 5.33
CA THR A 199 7.64 6.25 5.54
C THR A 199 6.13 5.99 5.59
N LEU A 200 5.39 6.89 6.20
CA LEU A 200 3.92 6.83 6.21
C LEU A 200 3.31 7.03 4.81
N LEU A 201 4.02 7.66 3.87
CA LEU A 201 3.55 7.86 2.50
C LEU A 201 3.53 6.56 1.69
N GLY A 202 4.36 5.59 2.06
CA GLY A 202 4.51 4.31 1.34
C GLY A 202 3.32 3.38 1.45
N ALA A 203 2.59 3.41 2.57
CA ALA A 203 1.42 2.55 2.78
C ALA A 203 0.43 3.10 3.80
N ALA A 204 -0.86 3.05 3.46
CA ALA A 204 -1.96 3.46 4.34
C ALA A 204 -1.97 2.74 5.70
N ARG A 205 -1.53 1.48 5.75
CA ARG A 205 -1.49 0.68 6.99
C ARG A 205 -0.68 1.33 8.12
N GLY A 206 0.38 2.07 7.81
CA GLY A 206 1.16 2.81 8.80
C GLY A 206 0.34 3.90 9.48
N ALA A 207 -0.37 4.71 8.68
CA ALA A 207 -1.24 5.76 9.21
C ALA A 207 -2.39 5.20 10.06
N VAL A 208 -3.02 4.10 9.62
CA VAL A 208 -4.07 3.41 10.38
C VAL A 208 -3.53 2.87 11.70
N ALA A 209 -2.35 2.22 11.69
CA ALA A 209 -1.73 1.72 12.91
C ALA A 209 -1.42 2.85 13.92
N LEU A 210 -0.99 4.02 13.44
CA LEU A 210 -0.78 5.19 14.31
C LEU A 210 -2.10 5.77 14.83
N GLY A 211 -3.18 5.70 14.06
CA GLY A 211 -4.53 6.04 14.54
C GLY A 211 -4.93 5.19 15.73
N PHE A 212 -4.84 3.86 15.62
CA PHE A 212 -5.10 2.95 16.73
C PHE A 212 -4.13 3.12 17.91
N TYR A 213 -2.86 3.35 17.65
CA TYR A 213 -1.91 3.63 18.71
C TYR A 213 -2.32 4.86 19.53
N LYS A 214 -2.74 5.93 18.85
CA LYS A 214 -3.25 7.14 19.50
C LYS A 214 -4.50 6.89 20.31
N GLU A 215 -5.46 6.11 19.80
CA GLU A 215 -6.68 5.76 20.52
C GLU A 215 -6.39 4.97 21.80
N LEU A 216 -5.45 4.01 21.74
CA LEU A 216 -5.14 3.11 22.85
C LEU A 216 -4.25 3.75 23.92
N THR A 217 -3.32 4.64 23.52
CA THR A 217 -2.28 5.17 24.42
C THR A 217 -2.45 6.65 24.75
N GLY A 218 -3.29 7.37 24.00
CA GLY A 218 -3.36 8.84 24.05
C GLY A 218 -2.12 9.55 23.45
N SER A 219 -1.11 8.80 23.03
CA SER A 219 0.16 9.32 22.52
C SER A 219 0.18 9.36 21.00
N THR A 220 0.95 10.28 20.43
CA THR A 220 1.14 10.39 18.97
C THR A 220 2.58 10.12 18.59
N VAL A 221 2.80 9.41 17.49
CA VAL A 221 4.13 9.21 16.88
C VAL A 221 4.23 10.11 15.67
N SER A 222 5.29 10.88 15.56
CA SER A 222 5.49 11.82 14.46
C SER A 222 5.96 11.11 13.18
N PHE A 223 5.85 11.84 12.05
CA PHE A 223 6.33 11.36 10.75
C PHE A 223 7.83 11.04 10.77
N PHE A 224 8.63 11.90 11.40
CA PHE A 224 10.07 11.71 11.50
C PHE A 224 10.44 10.52 12.39
N GLU A 225 9.81 10.40 13.55
CA GLU A 225 10.08 9.29 14.49
C GLU A 225 9.83 7.93 13.82
N ILE A 226 8.67 7.73 13.18
CA ILE A 226 8.41 6.46 12.52
C ILE A 226 9.38 6.19 11.39
N THR A 227 9.72 7.22 10.61
CA THR A 227 10.70 7.09 9.53
C THR A 227 12.08 6.73 10.08
N TRP A 228 12.50 7.35 11.17
CA TRP A 228 13.79 7.09 11.82
C TRP A 228 13.92 5.65 12.31
N PHE A 229 12.87 5.12 12.96
CA PHE A 229 12.89 3.75 13.47
C PHE A 229 12.67 2.70 12.36
N MET A 230 11.89 3.01 11.36
CA MET A 230 11.56 2.06 10.30
C MET A 230 12.55 2.05 9.13
N ALA A 231 13.32 3.12 8.93
CA ALA A 231 14.29 3.18 7.82
C ALA A 231 15.37 2.10 7.91
N PRO A 232 16.03 1.85 9.05
CA PRO A 232 17.03 0.77 9.16
C PRO A 232 16.40 -0.60 8.85
N LEU A 233 15.20 -0.86 9.37
CA LEU A 233 14.49 -2.12 9.14
C LEU A 233 14.10 -2.29 7.67
N GLY A 234 13.51 -1.27 7.06
CA GLY A 234 13.12 -1.33 5.64
C GLY A 234 14.31 -1.51 4.71
N VAL A 235 15.41 -0.79 4.95
CA VAL A 235 16.65 -0.95 4.16
C VAL A 235 17.22 -2.37 4.33
N LEU A 236 17.27 -2.87 5.58
CA LEU A 236 17.73 -4.23 5.86
C LEU A 236 16.85 -5.26 5.13
N MET A 237 15.53 -5.12 5.17
CA MET A 237 14.60 -6.02 4.47
C MET A 237 14.84 -6.01 2.96
N VAL A 238 15.02 -4.85 2.33
CA VAL A 238 15.32 -4.74 0.90
C VAL A 238 16.64 -5.46 0.56
N PHE A 239 17.65 -5.30 1.39
CA PHE A 239 18.95 -5.97 1.22
C PHE A 239 18.83 -7.49 1.38
N LEU A 240 18.13 -7.95 2.39
CA LEU A 240 17.88 -9.39 2.61
C LEU A 240 17.06 -10.01 1.47
N LEU A 241 16.06 -9.29 0.97
CA LEU A 241 15.29 -9.71 -0.20
C LEU A 241 16.15 -9.82 -1.46
N TRP A 242 17.07 -8.88 -1.67
CA TRP A 242 18.02 -8.97 -2.78
C TRP A 242 18.90 -10.21 -2.68
N ILE A 243 19.46 -10.50 -1.51
CA ILE A 243 20.26 -11.71 -1.27
C ILE A 243 19.40 -12.95 -1.53
N TYR A 244 18.21 -13.02 -0.91
CA TYR A 244 17.31 -14.16 -1.05
C TYR A 244 16.93 -14.42 -2.51
N VAL A 245 16.50 -13.39 -3.24
CA VAL A 245 16.11 -13.51 -4.64
C VAL A 245 17.31 -13.92 -5.51
N SER A 246 18.49 -13.37 -5.25
CA SER A 246 19.71 -13.70 -5.99
C SER A 246 20.14 -15.17 -5.80
N LEU A 247 19.85 -15.76 -4.64
CA LEU A 247 20.17 -17.16 -4.33
C LEU A 247 19.10 -18.13 -4.85
N VAL A 248 17.82 -17.81 -4.64
CA VAL A 248 16.69 -18.69 -4.97
C VAL A 248 16.33 -18.63 -6.46
N PHE A 249 16.30 -17.42 -7.02
CA PHE A 249 16.00 -17.19 -8.45
C PHE A 249 17.28 -16.89 -9.23
N LYS A 250 18.26 -17.81 -9.12
CA LYS A 250 19.54 -17.67 -9.80
C LYS A 250 19.34 -17.48 -11.30
N PRO A 251 19.82 -16.34 -11.88
CA PRO A 251 19.67 -16.04 -13.30
C PRO A 251 20.33 -17.09 -14.18
N GLU A 252 19.76 -17.37 -15.34
CA GLU A 252 20.29 -18.29 -16.34
C GLU A 252 21.46 -17.67 -17.12
N LYS A 253 21.43 -16.33 -17.32
CA LYS A 253 22.48 -15.54 -17.97
C LYS A 253 23.07 -14.57 -16.94
N SER A 254 24.36 -14.34 -17.00
CA SER A 254 25.06 -13.43 -16.06
C SER A 254 24.80 -11.95 -16.32
N GLU A 255 24.42 -11.61 -17.55
CA GLU A 255 24.31 -10.23 -18.01
C GLU A 255 23.11 -10.01 -18.94
N VAL A 256 22.66 -8.77 -19.06
CA VAL A 256 21.67 -8.26 -20.03
C VAL A 256 22.37 -7.21 -20.91
N PRO A 257 23.01 -7.62 -22.01
CA PRO A 257 23.77 -6.71 -22.87
C PRO A 257 22.88 -5.59 -23.45
N GLY A 258 23.40 -4.36 -23.49
CA GLY A 258 22.68 -3.21 -24.03
C GLY A 258 21.62 -2.59 -23.11
N LEU A 259 21.48 -3.09 -21.89
CA LEU A 259 20.49 -2.54 -20.93
C LEU A 259 20.77 -1.08 -20.62
N ARG A 260 22.03 -0.71 -20.41
CA ARG A 260 22.43 0.66 -20.09
C ARG A 260 22.17 1.62 -21.25
N GLU A 261 22.46 1.17 -22.48
CA GLU A 261 22.18 1.93 -23.69
C GLU A 261 20.68 2.15 -23.86
N LYS A 262 19.87 1.09 -23.70
CA LYS A 262 18.41 1.18 -23.77
C LYS A 262 17.82 2.07 -22.68
N ALA A 263 18.33 1.99 -21.46
CA ALA A 263 17.92 2.87 -20.37
C ALA A 263 18.24 4.34 -20.68
N THR A 264 19.39 4.62 -21.27
CA THR A 264 19.82 5.97 -21.68
C THR A 264 18.93 6.51 -22.80
N GLU A 265 18.61 5.69 -23.79
CA GLU A 265 17.67 6.02 -24.87
C GLU A 265 16.28 6.39 -24.31
N LEU A 266 15.74 5.52 -23.41
CA LEU A 266 14.45 5.74 -22.77
C LEU A 266 14.43 7.03 -21.92
N TYR A 267 15.53 7.31 -21.21
CA TYR A 267 15.66 8.53 -20.42
C TYR A 267 15.75 9.77 -21.31
N ALA A 268 16.57 9.73 -22.37
CA ALA A 268 16.70 10.80 -23.34
C ALA A 268 15.37 11.09 -24.07
N GLY A 269 14.59 10.06 -24.36
CA GLY A 269 13.27 10.17 -24.96
C GLY A 269 12.24 10.94 -24.12
N LEU A 270 12.49 11.13 -22.81
CA LEU A 270 11.64 11.96 -21.94
C LEU A 270 11.85 13.47 -22.17
N GLY A 271 12.93 13.86 -22.82
CA GLY A 271 13.30 15.26 -22.99
C GLY A 271 13.65 15.98 -21.66
N PRO A 272 13.72 17.32 -21.68
CA PRO A 272 14.05 18.12 -20.50
C PRO A 272 12.97 18.00 -19.42
N ILE A 273 13.35 18.28 -18.16
CA ILE A 273 12.42 18.29 -17.04
C ILE A 273 11.32 19.33 -17.27
N THR A 274 10.07 18.94 -17.10
CA THR A 274 8.92 19.79 -17.35
C THR A 274 8.57 20.66 -16.13
N LYS A 275 7.90 21.79 -16.35
CA LYS A 275 7.40 22.65 -15.25
C LYS A 275 6.47 21.88 -14.29
N ARG A 276 5.71 20.89 -14.80
CA ARG A 276 4.83 20.05 -13.98
C ARG A 276 5.62 19.12 -13.07
N GLU A 277 6.69 18.51 -13.58
CA GLU A 277 7.59 17.68 -12.78
C GLU A 277 8.27 18.50 -11.68
N ILE A 278 8.78 19.70 -12.02
CA ILE A 278 9.39 20.63 -11.04
C ILE A 278 8.35 21.01 -9.97
N GLY A 279 7.14 21.39 -10.37
CA GLY A 279 6.07 21.72 -9.44
C GLY A 279 5.76 20.57 -8.48
N THR A 280 5.72 19.31 -8.99
CA THR A 280 5.52 18.13 -8.15
C THR A 280 6.67 17.96 -7.14
N ILE A 281 7.92 18.10 -7.58
CA ILE A 281 9.09 18.00 -6.68
C ILE A 281 9.02 19.06 -5.58
N LEU A 282 8.69 20.30 -5.92
CA LEU A 282 8.59 21.39 -4.95
C LEU A 282 7.46 21.18 -3.95
N ILE A 283 6.28 20.77 -4.41
CA ILE A 283 5.13 20.52 -3.53
C ILE A 283 5.43 19.35 -2.59
N VAL A 284 5.94 18.25 -3.10
CA VAL A 284 6.26 17.08 -2.28
C VAL A 284 7.40 17.38 -1.31
N GLY A 285 8.42 18.10 -1.77
CA GLY A 285 9.50 18.57 -0.90
C GLY A 285 8.98 19.45 0.23
N ALA A 286 8.08 20.39 -0.06
CA ALA A 286 7.45 21.23 0.94
C ALA A 286 6.62 20.42 1.95
N VAL A 287 5.80 19.46 1.47
CA VAL A 287 5.01 18.56 2.34
C VAL A 287 5.91 17.77 3.28
N ILE A 288 6.98 17.14 2.76
CA ILE A 288 7.91 16.37 3.59
C ILE A 288 8.61 17.27 4.61
N THR A 289 9.01 18.48 4.20
CA THR A 289 9.64 19.46 5.09
C THR A 289 8.70 19.84 6.23
N VAL A 290 7.43 20.15 5.93
CA VAL A 290 6.42 20.49 6.95
C VAL A 290 6.17 19.31 7.88
N LEU A 291 5.98 18.10 7.35
CA LEU A 291 5.76 16.90 8.17
C LEU A 291 6.95 16.60 9.09
N THR A 292 8.17 16.82 8.60
CA THR A 292 9.39 16.64 9.39
C THR A 292 9.54 17.77 10.43
N ALA A 293 9.32 19.03 10.04
CA ALA A 293 9.42 20.18 10.92
C ALA A 293 8.43 20.08 12.10
N ARG A 294 7.21 19.61 11.84
CA ARG A 294 6.21 19.38 12.89
C ARG A 294 6.67 18.39 13.97
N SER A 295 7.58 17.49 13.64
CA SER A 295 8.16 16.55 14.63
C SER A 295 9.06 17.25 15.65
N PHE A 296 9.60 18.41 15.30
CA PHE A 296 10.51 19.20 16.18
C PHE A 296 9.82 20.46 16.73
N VAL A 297 8.78 20.95 16.08
CA VAL A 297 8.04 22.16 16.47
C VAL A 297 6.53 21.80 16.54
N PRO A 298 6.05 21.31 17.70
CA PRO A 298 4.64 20.86 17.85
C PRO A 298 3.60 21.95 17.60
N ALA A 299 3.99 23.23 17.59
CA ALA A 299 3.11 24.36 17.32
C ALA A 299 2.80 24.56 15.82
N LEU A 300 3.49 23.86 14.90
CA LEU A 300 3.16 23.79 13.49
C LEU A 300 2.13 22.69 13.21
#